data_03017b85b9cd30553c24940869b7a41f
#
_entry.id   03017b85b9cd30553c24940869b7a41f
#
_cell.length_a   1.000
_cell.length_b   1.000
_cell.length_c   1.000
_cell.angle_alpha   90.00
_cell.angle_beta   90.00
_cell.angle_gamma   90.00
#
_symmetry.space_group_name_H-M   'P 1'
#
loop_
_entity.id
_entity.type
_entity.pdbx_description
1 polymer ?
#
loop_
_entity_poly.entity_id
_entity_poly.type
_entity_poly.pdbx_seq_one_letter_code
_entity_poly.pdbx_strand_id
1 'polypeptide(L)'
;MFILDTNVISELRQGKPNASWAVRQWAAVQASNQLYLSAITLLELGLGVQALERQAPPQGSALRAWPNGVGRAFAGRILPFAETTAPLFATLHIPNPRADRDAMIAATAMEHGFAEVTRNVVDFEATGVKLLNPWAN
;
A
#
# COMPACT_ATOMS: atom_id res chain seq x y z
N MET A 1 -3.10 14.58 -0.58
CA MET A 1 -2.18 13.54 -1.05
C MET A 1 -2.53 12.20 -0.41
N PHE A 2 -2.18 11.13 -1.09
CA PHE A 2 -2.59 9.78 -0.71
C PHE A 2 -1.38 8.87 -0.62
N ILE A 3 -1.39 7.95 0.34
CA ILE A 3 -0.48 6.81 0.36
C ILE A 3 -1.31 5.57 0.03
N LEU A 4 -0.88 4.80 -0.98
CA LEU A 4 -1.62 3.63 -1.46
C LEU A 4 -1.17 2.39 -0.70
N ASP A 5 -2.10 1.71 -0.05
CA ASP A 5 -1.81 0.43 0.57
C ASP A 5 -1.49 -0.63 -0.50
N THR A 6 -0.80 -1.67 -0.10
CA THR A 6 -0.36 -2.75 -1.00
C THR A 6 -1.53 -3.37 -1.75
N ASN A 7 -2.70 -3.54 -1.11
CA ASN A 7 -3.87 -4.10 -1.77
C ASN A 7 -4.36 -3.23 -2.94
N VAL A 8 -4.18 -1.91 -2.87
CA VAL A 8 -4.53 -1.00 -3.96
C VAL A 8 -3.55 -1.18 -5.12
N ILE A 9 -2.24 -1.23 -4.83
CA ILE A 9 -1.22 -1.44 -5.86
C ILE A 9 -1.43 -2.78 -6.57
N SER A 10 -1.73 -3.83 -5.82
CA SER A 10 -2.03 -5.14 -6.40
C SER A 10 -3.26 -5.09 -7.31
N GLU A 11 -4.30 -4.34 -6.91
CA GLU A 11 -5.52 -4.18 -7.72
C GLU A 11 -5.25 -3.42 -9.02
N LEU A 12 -4.31 -2.49 -9.00
CA LEU A 12 -3.95 -1.67 -10.17
C LEU A 12 -2.96 -2.37 -11.10
N ARG A 13 -2.45 -3.56 -10.74
CA ARG A 13 -1.49 -4.29 -11.56
C ARG A 13 -2.10 -4.57 -12.94
N GLN A 14 -1.37 -4.23 -13.99
CA GLN A 14 -1.79 -4.50 -15.35
C GLN A 14 -1.92 -6.02 -15.57
N GLY A 15 -3.05 -6.44 -16.14
CA GLY A 15 -3.33 -7.86 -16.38
C GLY A 15 -3.89 -8.61 -15.18
N LYS A 16 -4.16 -7.94 -14.06
CA LYS A 16 -4.79 -8.60 -12.91
C LYS A 16 -6.19 -9.08 -13.29
N PRO A 17 -6.50 -10.40 -13.09
CA PRO A 17 -7.85 -10.90 -13.36
C PRO A 17 -8.86 -10.32 -12.38
N ASN A 18 -10.08 -10.07 -12.85
CA ASN A 18 -11.21 -9.57 -12.05
C ASN A 18 -10.89 -8.29 -11.28
N ALA A 19 -10.08 -7.41 -11.86
CA ALA A 19 -9.73 -6.15 -11.24
C ALA A 19 -10.96 -5.26 -11.03
N SER A 20 -11.00 -4.56 -9.89
CA SER A 20 -12.08 -3.64 -9.56
C SER A 20 -12.07 -2.43 -10.49
N TRP A 21 -13.18 -2.23 -11.20
CA TRP A 21 -13.34 -1.05 -12.03
C TRP A 21 -13.35 0.23 -11.19
N ALA A 22 -14.00 0.19 -10.02
CA ALA A 22 -14.08 1.36 -9.13
C ALA A 22 -12.69 1.83 -8.68
N VAL A 23 -11.81 0.90 -8.32
CA VAL A 23 -10.43 1.22 -7.91
C VAL A 23 -9.65 1.82 -9.07
N ARG A 24 -9.75 1.21 -10.26
CA ARG A 24 -9.07 1.71 -11.46
C ARG A 24 -9.56 3.10 -11.85
N GLN A 25 -10.85 3.36 -11.77
CA GLN A 25 -11.42 4.67 -12.05
C GLN A 25 -10.96 5.71 -11.04
N TRP A 26 -10.97 5.36 -9.76
CA TRP A 26 -10.49 6.27 -8.73
C TRP A 26 -9.04 6.69 -8.99
N ALA A 27 -8.17 5.72 -9.26
CA ALA A 27 -6.75 5.98 -9.50
C ALA A 27 -6.52 6.80 -10.77
N ALA A 28 -7.29 6.51 -11.83
CA ALA A 28 -7.10 7.15 -13.14
C ALA A 28 -7.35 8.66 -13.12
N VAL A 29 -8.21 9.14 -12.23
CA VAL A 29 -8.53 10.57 -12.13
C VAL A 29 -7.60 11.34 -11.19
N GLN A 30 -6.72 10.64 -10.46
CA GLN A 30 -5.76 11.29 -9.58
C GLN A 30 -4.53 11.76 -10.37
N ALA A 31 -4.01 12.94 -10.02
CA ALA A 31 -2.71 13.35 -10.54
C ALA A 31 -1.63 12.45 -9.94
N SER A 32 -0.67 12.00 -10.75
CA SER A 32 0.35 11.06 -10.28
C SER A 32 1.18 11.61 -9.12
N ASN A 33 1.40 12.93 -9.07
CA ASN A 33 2.15 13.57 -7.99
C ASN A 33 1.38 13.62 -6.66
N GLN A 34 0.13 13.16 -6.63
CA GLN A 34 -0.67 13.05 -5.41
C GLN A 34 -0.60 11.63 -4.80
N LEU A 35 0.01 10.68 -5.50
CA LEU A 35 0.01 9.27 -5.11
C LEU A 35 1.41 8.85 -4.65
N TYR A 36 1.50 8.35 -3.43
CA TYR A 36 2.72 7.94 -2.76
C TYR A 36 2.64 6.49 -2.31
N LEU A 37 3.78 5.87 -2.09
CA LEU A 37 3.88 4.55 -1.49
C LEU A 37 4.73 4.59 -0.23
N SER A 38 4.54 3.59 0.63
CA SER A 38 5.49 3.25 1.68
C SER A 38 6.57 2.30 1.14
N ALA A 39 7.79 2.42 1.64
CA ALA A 39 8.83 1.43 1.38
C ALA A 39 8.38 0.02 1.79
N ILE A 40 7.50 -0.08 2.79
CA ILE A 40 6.93 -1.35 3.25
C ILE A 40 6.08 -2.01 2.14
N THR A 41 5.41 -1.22 1.31
CA THR A 41 4.67 -1.77 0.17
C THR A 41 5.62 -2.46 -0.80
N LEU A 42 6.79 -1.89 -1.09
CA LEU A 42 7.79 -2.55 -1.94
C LEU A 42 8.26 -3.87 -1.31
N LEU A 43 8.46 -3.89 0.00
CA LEU A 43 8.79 -5.11 0.74
C LEU A 43 7.70 -6.17 0.53
N GLU A 44 6.44 -5.80 0.70
CA GLU A 44 5.32 -6.74 0.58
C GLU A 44 5.15 -7.27 -0.85
N LEU A 45 5.33 -6.42 -1.85
CA LEU A 45 5.30 -6.87 -3.24
C LEU A 45 6.40 -7.89 -3.52
N GLY A 46 7.60 -7.62 -3.03
CA GLY A 46 8.73 -8.54 -3.18
C GLY A 46 8.49 -9.87 -2.50
N LEU A 47 7.98 -9.85 -1.26
CA LEU A 47 7.65 -11.07 -0.52
C LEU A 47 6.58 -11.89 -1.26
N GLY A 48 5.55 -11.22 -1.77
CA GLY A 48 4.46 -11.88 -2.50
C GLY A 48 4.95 -12.57 -3.77
N VAL A 49 5.79 -11.91 -4.56
CA VAL A 49 6.34 -12.48 -5.79
C VAL A 49 7.27 -13.66 -5.48
N GLN A 50 8.14 -13.53 -4.48
CA GLN A 50 9.05 -14.61 -4.09
C GLN A 50 8.30 -15.84 -3.57
N ALA A 51 7.24 -15.63 -2.79
CA ALA A 51 6.39 -16.73 -2.34
C ALA A 51 5.72 -17.42 -3.52
N LEU A 52 5.22 -16.66 -4.48
CA LEU A 52 4.59 -17.21 -5.68
C LEU A 52 5.59 -17.96 -6.55
N GLU A 53 6.83 -17.48 -6.66
CA GLU A 53 7.88 -18.19 -7.40
C GLU A 53 8.18 -19.58 -6.81
N ARG A 54 8.02 -19.74 -5.49
CA ARG A 54 8.21 -21.02 -4.83
C ARG A 54 7.02 -21.95 -5.01
N GLN A 55 5.80 -21.42 -4.97
CA GLN A 55 4.56 -22.22 -5.01
C GLN A 55 4.09 -22.47 -6.44
N ALA A 56 4.24 -21.51 -7.32
CA ALA A 56 3.77 -21.57 -8.71
C ALA A 56 4.80 -20.85 -9.60
N PRO A 57 5.95 -21.51 -9.89
CA PRO A 57 7.06 -20.86 -10.59
C PRO A 57 6.71 -20.11 -11.88
N PRO A 58 5.82 -20.65 -12.76
CA PRO A 58 5.50 -19.89 -13.99
C PRO A 58 4.84 -18.53 -13.68
N GLN A 59 3.90 -18.50 -12.72
CA GLN A 59 3.21 -17.27 -12.34
C GLN A 59 4.17 -16.31 -11.62
N GLY A 60 5.02 -16.83 -10.73
CA GLY A 60 6.00 -16.03 -10.03
C GLY A 60 7.01 -15.40 -10.97
N SER A 61 7.53 -16.17 -11.95
CA SER A 61 8.47 -15.67 -12.96
C SER A 61 7.85 -14.54 -13.79
N ALA A 62 6.56 -14.67 -14.14
CA ALA A 62 5.85 -13.66 -14.91
C ALA A 62 5.73 -12.32 -14.15
N LEU A 63 5.72 -12.36 -12.81
CA LEU A 63 5.59 -11.17 -11.98
C LEU A 63 6.91 -10.67 -11.40
N ARG A 64 8.02 -11.32 -11.72
CA ARG A 64 9.33 -11.00 -11.10
C ARG A 64 9.74 -9.53 -11.28
N ALA A 65 9.49 -8.96 -12.45
CA ALA A 65 9.89 -7.59 -12.75
C ALA A 65 8.93 -6.53 -12.23
N TRP A 66 7.72 -6.92 -11.80
CA TRP A 66 6.67 -5.99 -11.42
C TRP A 66 7.03 -5.11 -10.21
N PRO A 67 7.58 -5.64 -9.09
CA PRO A 67 7.94 -4.76 -7.96
C PRO A 67 8.93 -3.67 -8.35
N ASN A 68 9.94 -3.98 -9.17
CA ASN A 68 10.88 -2.98 -9.65
C ASN A 68 10.22 -1.94 -10.55
N GLY A 69 9.27 -2.36 -11.37
CA GLY A 69 8.47 -1.45 -12.19
C GLY A 69 7.65 -0.47 -11.36
N VAL A 70 7.04 -0.96 -10.27
CA VAL A 70 6.32 -0.11 -9.32
C VAL A 70 7.28 0.90 -8.68
N GLY A 71 8.45 0.45 -8.23
CA GLY A 71 9.46 1.34 -7.65
C GLY A 71 9.89 2.45 -8.60
N ARG A 72 10.05 2.14 -9.88
CA ARG A 72 10.39 3.16 -10.90
C ARG A 72 9.24 4.12 -11.15
N ALA A 73 8.01 3.60 -11.21
CA ALA A 73 6.83 4.44 -11.46
C ALA A 73 6.59 5.46 -10.33
N PHE A 74 6.97 5.11 -9.11
CA PHE A 74 6.82 5.97 -7.94
C PHE A 74 8.13 6.62 -7.49
N ALA A 75 9.14 6.67 -8.34
CA ALA A 75 10.42 7.28 -7.98
C ALA A 75 10.22 8.71 -7.45
N GLY A 76 10.82 9.01 -6.29
CA GLY A 76 10.65 10.29 -5.60
C GLY A 76 9.38 10.39 -4.76
N ARG A 77 8.52 9.37 -4.79
CA ARG A 77 7.25 9.34 -4.04
C ARG A 77 7.10 8.07 -3.21
N ILE A 78 8.23 7.51 -2.76
CA ILE A 78 8.27 6.35 -1.87
C ILE A 78 8.79 6.84 -0.52
N LEU A 79 7.96 6.69 0.51
CA LEU A 79 8.24 7.23 1.84
C LEU A 79 8.84 6.14 2.73
N PRO A 80 9.92 6.45 3.46
CA PRO A 80 10.57 5.48 4.34
C PRO A 80 9.81 5.31 5.65
N PHE A 81 10.02 4.17 6.31
CA PHE A 81 9.75 4.05 7.73
C PHE A 81 11.01 4.52 8.46
N ALA A 82 10.92 5.66 9.13
CA ALA A 82 12.07 6.32 9.73
C ALA A 82 11.92 6.44 11.26
N GLU A 83 12.92 7.03 11.90
CA GLU A 83 12.86 7.27 13.35
C GLU A 83 11.69 8.17 13.75
N THR A 84 11.28 9.09 12.85
CA THR A 84 10.13 9.96 13.09
C THR A 84 8.78 9.23 12.93
N THR A 85 8.77 8.13 12.22
CA THR A 85 7.58 7.29 12.04
C THR A 85 7.36 6.37 13.25
N ALA A 86 8.43 5.95 13.91
CA ALA A 86 8.38 4.91 14.95
C ALA A 86 7.45 5.25 16.12
N PRO A 87 7.44 6.47 16.69
CA PRO A 87 6.51 6.78 17.78
C PRO A 87 5.03 6.69 17.34
N LEU A 88 4.71 7.08 16.12
CA LEU A 88 3.34 6.98 15.59
C LEU A 88 2.95 5.51 15.41
N PHE A 89 3.87 4.70 14.90
CA PHE A 89 3.69 3.25 14.79
C PHE A 89 3.35 2.63 16.15
N ALA A 90 4.10 2.98 17.18
CA ALA A 90 3.87 2.48 18.54
C ALA A 90 2.46 2.82 19.04
N THR A 91 2.02 4.06 18.80
CA THR A 91 0.69 4.54 19.22
C THR A 91 -0.44 3.74 18.57
N LEU A 92 -0.27 3.28 17.34
CA LEU A 92 -1.31 2.51 16.64
C LEU A 92 -1.59 1.15 17.28
N HIS A 93 -0.69 0.65 18.11
CA HIS A 93 -0.87 -0.62 18.82
C HIS A 93 -1.60 -0.47 20.15
N ILE A 94 -2.04 0.72 20.50
CA ILE A 94 -2.75 0.99 21.75
C ILE A 94 -4.24 1.24 21.40
N PRO A 95 -5.20 0.62 22.09
CA PRO A 95 -5.02 -0.33 23.19
C PRO A 95 -4.68 -1.76 22.75
N ASN A 96 -4.83 -2.11 21.48
CA ASN A 96 -4.63 -3.47 20.98
C ASN A 96 -3.59 -3.49 19.86
N PRO A 97 -2.71 -4.51 19.84
CA PRO A 97 -1.76 -4.69 18.73
C PRO A 97 -2.47 -4.86 17.39
N ARG A 98 -1.82 -4.39 16.33
CA ARG A 98 -2.29 -4.52 14.95
C ARG A 98 -1.24 -5.25 14.13
N ALA A 99 -1.58 -5.70 12.92
CA ALA A 99 -0.61 -6.28 12.00
C ALA A 99 0.51 -5.27 11.73
N ASP A 100 1.76 -5.68 11.90
CA ASP A 100 2.90 -4.77 11.91
C ASP A 100 3.06 -3.98 10.61
N ARG A 101 3.02 -4.66 9.47
CA ARG A 101 3.22 -3.97 8.18
C ARG A 101 2.09 -3.01 7.86
N ASP A 102 0.84 -3.39 8.15
CA ASP A 102 -0.31 -2.49 7.97
C ASP A 102 -0.16 -1.26 8.86
N ALA A 103 0.26 -1.44 10.10
CA ALA A 103 0.48 -0.34 11.03
C ALA A 103 1.66 0.55 10.58
N MET A 104 2.69 -0.01 9.96
CA MET A 104 3.82 0.75 9.42
C MET A 104 3.37 1.69 8.29
N ILE A 105 2.52 1.20 7.41
CA ILE A 105 1.98 2.01 6.30
C ILE A 105 1.07 3.11 6.86
N ALA A 106 0.19 2.76 7.80
CA ALA A 106 -0.71 3.73 8.42
C ALA A 106 0.06 4.83 9.19
N ALA A 107 1.10 4.45 9.92
CA ALA A 107 1.95 5.41 10.64
C ALA A 107 2.65 6.37 9.68
N THR A 108 3.08 5.90 8.53
CA THR A 108 3.69 6.73 7.50
C THR A 108 2.66 7.73 6.95
N ALA A 109 1.43 7.30 6.72
CA ALA A 109 0.36 8.20 6.31
C ALA A 109 0.11 9.30 7.35
N MET A 110 0.06 8.93 8.63
CA MET A 110 -0.13 9.88 9.73
C MET A 110 1.01 10.90 9.80
N GLU A 111 2.24 10.42 9.68
CA GLU A 111 3.42 11.28 9.75
C GLU A 111 3.38 12.40 8.72
N HIS A 112 2.92 12.09 7.51
CA HIS A 112 2.88 13.05 6.41
C HIS A 112 1.53 13.77 6.27
N GLY A 113 0.54 13.43 7.10
CA GLY A 113 -0.79 14.02 6.99
C GLY A 113 -1.55 13.58 5.74
N PHE A 114 -1.20 12.44 5.16
CA PHE A 114 -1.83 11.90 3.96
C PHE A 114 -3.00 10.99 4.32
N ALA A 115 -3.96 10.85 3.41
CA ALA A 115 -4.98 9.82 3.54
C ALA A 115 -4.40 8.48 3.06
N GLU A 116 -4.65 7.42 3.82
CA GLU A 116 -4.32 6.05 3.41
C GLU A 116 -5.46 5.51 2.57
N VAL A 117 -5.12 5.06 1.37
CA VAL A 117 -6.08 4.44 0.44
C VAL A 117 -5.96 2.93 0.61
N THR A 118 -6.99 2.30 1.13
CA THR A 118 -6.96 0.88 1.51
C THR A 118 -8.35 0.27 1.47
N ARG A 119 -8.39 -1.04 1.28
CA ARG A 119 -9.62 -1.81 1.47
C ARG A 119 -9.93 -2.04 2.95
N ASN A 120 -8.92 -2.01 3.81
CA ASN A 120 -9.02 -2.41 5.23
C ASN A 120 -9.35 -1.25 6.17
N VAL A 121 -10.31 -0.41 5.79
CA VAL A 121 -10.64 0.80 6.59
C VAL A 121 -11.11 0.46 8.00
N VAL A 122 -11.84 -0.65 8.18
CA VAL A 122 -12.41 -1.02 9.49
C VAL A 122 -11.30 -1.20 10.53
N ASP A 123 -10.15 -1.75 10.15
CA ASP A 123 -9.05 -2.02 11.07
C ASP A 123 -8.42 -0.75 11.64
N PHE A 124 -8.61 0.40 10.99
CA PHE A 124 -7.95 1.65 11.37
C PHE A 124 -8.90 2.80 11.69
N GLU A 125 -10.22 2.59 11.67
CA GLU A 125 -11.19 3.65 11.89
C GLU A 125 -11.01 4.39 13.22
N ALA A 126 -10.64 3.67 14.29
CA ALA A 126 -10.49 4.25 15.61
C ALA A 126 -9.14 4.93 15.84
N THR A 127 -8.23 4.92 14.88
CA THR A 127 -6.85 5.40 15.07
C THR A 127 -6.66 6.88 14.79
N GLY A 128 -7.60 7.51 14.09
CA GLY A 128 -7.46 8.88 13.62
C GLY A 128 -6.73 9.01 12.28
N VAL A 129 -6.26 7.91 11.68
CA VAL A 129 -5.70 7.91 10.33
C VAL A 129 -6.80 8.31 9.35
N LYS A 130 -6.51 9.20 8.43
CA LYS A 130 -7.44 9.53 7.34
C LYS A 130 -7.49 8.35 6.38
N LEU A 131 -8.69 7.86 6.07
CA LEU A 131 -8.87 6.63 5.29
C LEU A 131 -9.79 6.89 4.09
N LEU A 132 -9.49 6.19 2.99
CA LEU A 132 -10.32 6.18 1.79
C LEU A 132 -10.34 4.75 1.23
N ASN A 133 -11.54 4.23 0.99
CA ASN A 133 -11.72 2.91 0.38
C ASN A 133 -12.24 3.08 -1.06
N PRO A 134 -11.40 2.89 -2.09
CA PRO A 134 -11.84 3.09 -3.47
C PRO A 134 -12.73 1.98 -4.00
N TRP A 135 -12.88 0.86 -3.27
CA TRP A 135 -13.84 -0.19 -3.62
C TRP A 135 -15.28 0.19 -3.25
N ALA A 136 -15.45 1.08 -2.28
CA ALA A 136 -16.75 1.37 -1.67
C ALA A 136 -17.46 2.56 -2.33
N ASN A 137 -17.58 2.57 -3.64
CA ASN A 137 -18.28 3.65 -4.35
C ASN A 137 -19.57 3.17 -4.97
#